data_34fcdb94a669bdec4e8c45f6be4b3957
#
_entry.id   34fcdb94a669bdec4e8c45f6be4b3957
#
_cell.length_a   1.000
_cell.length_b   1.000
_cell.length_c   1.000
_cell.angle_alpha   90.00
_cell.angle_beta   90.00
_cell.angle_gamma   90.00
#
_symmetry.space_group_name_H-M   'P 1'
#
loop_
_entity.id
_entity.type
_entity.pdbx_description
1 polymer ?
#
loop_
_entity_poly.entity_id
_entity_poly.type
_entity_poly.pdbx_seq_one_letter_code
_entity_poly.pdbx_strand_id
1 'polypeptide(L)'
;MQEQAPNPAVEDAASADMPEGALSNDQLEELDALLDEMRTRGDEIPQWEFCDGFLTALVCTRRPIEAAEYLPMLLGDGETLDVAAGQPLPKLEAFKDEAQQARFMELFELRLNEVRTQLNTDIKSLADEVAFQPEALDTRGAILILPEAEQAELADEEIPSFSQVWGLGFMFVVENWAEEWAAPRDKEAAQWLDAAMEFIVNLTEDDTDTPALNLYEESGPAS
;
A
#
# COMPACT_ATOMS: atom_id res chain seq x y z
N MET A 1 54.65 6.95 19.96
CA MET A 1 54.04 5.99 19.04
C MET A 1 52.95 5.30 19.81
N GLN A 2 51.73 5.86 19.74
CA GLN A 2 50.56 5.26 20.35
C GLN A 2 49.72 4.62 19.21
N GLU A 3 49.64 3.33 19.30
CA GLU A 3 48.88 2.47 18.41
C GLU A 3 47.38 2.65 18.70
N GLN A 4 46.64 3.20 17.74
CA GLN A 4 45.20 3.41 17.82
C GLN A 4 44.50 2.09 17.45
N ALA A 5 43.83 1.51 18.44
CA ALA A 5 43.02 0.30 18.25
C ALA A 5 41.90 0.53 17.23
N PRO A 6 41.55 -0.46 16.42
CA PRO A 6 40.46 -0.36 15.45
C PRO A 6 39.10 -0.27 16.18
N ASN A 7 38.29 0.64 15.70
CA ASN A 7 36.90 0.84 16.09
C ASN A 7 36.10 -0.46 15.78
N PRO A 8 35.35 -1.03 16.73
CA PRO A 8 34.49 -2.15 16.40
C PRO A 8 33.41 -1.72 15.46
N ALA A 9 33.23 -2.51 14.40
CA ALA A 9 32.18 -2.40 13.41
C ALA A 9 30.82 -2.10 14.06
N VAL A 10 30.11 -1.17 13.46
CA VAL A 10 28.67 -0.99 13.67
C VAL A 10 28.03 -2.25 13.08
N GLU A 11 27.76 -3.22 13.95
CA GLU A 11 26.96 -4.38 13.59
C GLU A 11 25.52 -3.92 13.36
N ASP A 12 25.08 -4.27 12.19
CA ASP A 12 23.79 -4.29 11.57
C ASP A 12 22.66 -4.55 12.60
N ALA A 13 22.00 -3.49 13.06
CA ALA A 13 20.87 -3.57 13.97
C ALA A 13 19.54 -3.55 13.19
N ALA A 14 19.42 -4.36 12.13
CA ALA A 14 18.20 -4.47 11.33
C ALA A 14 17.87 -5.93 11.01
N SER A 15 17.87 -6.79 12.04
CA SER A 15 17.17 -8.07 11.97
C SER A 15 16.27 -8.15 13.19
N ALA A 16 15.33 -7.22 13.32
CA ALA A 16 14.16 -7.40 14.15
C ALA A 16 13.42 -8.63 13.61
N ASP A 17 13.04 -9.52 14.53
CA ASP A 17 12.31 -10.76 14.30
C ASP A 17 11.00 -10.46 13.53
N MET A 18 11.09 -10.42 12.19
CA MET A 18 9.93 -10.17 11.32
C MET A 18 8.93 -11.29 11.57
N PRO A 19 7.63 -10.98 11.74
CA PRO A 19 6.62 -12.01 11.89
C PRO A 19 6.69 -12.98 10.71
N GLU A 20 6.57 -14.28 10.99
CA GLU A 20 6.67 -15.34 9.99
C GLU A 20 5.61 -15.08 8.89
N GLY A 21 6.04 -14.77 7.68
CA GLY A 21 5.18 -14.47 6.53
C GLY A 21 5.04 -12.99 6.16
N ALA A 22 5.71 -12.06 6.84
CA ALA A 22 5.78 -10.67 6.43
C ALA A 22 6.76 -10.49 5.25
N LEU A 23 6.49 -9.49 4.40
CA LEU A 23 7.42 -9.08 3.35
C LEU A 23 8.69 -8.48 3.97
N SER A 24 9.85 -8.94 3.52
CA SER A 24 11.12 -8.27 3.85
C SER A 24 11.25 -6.97 3.04
N ASN A 25 12.11 -6.05 3.50
CA ASN A 25 12.44 -4.84 2.76
C ASN A 25 12.91 -5.14 1.32
N ASP A 26 13.76 -6.16 1.15
CA ASP A 26 14.23 -6.57 -0.18
C ASP A 26 13.07 -7.03 -1.09
N GLN A 27 12.05 -7.68 -0.52
CA GLN A 27 10.87 -8.12 -1.25
C GLN A 27 9.91 -6.96 -1.60
N LEU A 28 9.80 -5.95 -0.72
CA LEU A 28 9.08 -4.72 -1.02
C LEU A 28 9.76 -3.95 -2.14
N GLU A 29 11.09 -3.78 -2.09
CA GLU A 29 11.87 -3.16 -3.16
C GLU A 29 11.74 -3.93 -4.49
N GLU A 30 11.73 -5.27 -4.44
CA GLU A 30 11.51 -6.10 -5.63
C GLU A 30 10.11 -5.88 -6.22
N LEU A 31 9.08 -5.78 -5.38
CA LEU A 31 7.71 -5.58 -5.81
C LEU A 31 7.53 -4.20 -6.46
N ASP A 32 8.11 -3.16 -5.87
CA ASP A 32 8.10 -1.81 -6.43
C ASP A 32 8.85 -1.76 -7.77
N ALA A 33 10.03 -2.39 -7.86
CA ALA A 33 10.78 -2.51 -9.11
C ALA A 33 10.03 -3.28 -10.20
N LEU A 34 9.22 -4.29 -9.84
CA LEU A 34 8.35 -5.00 -10.80
C LEU A 34 7.26 -4.07 -11.35
N LEU A 35 6.61 -3.28 -10.49
CA LEU A 35 5.61 -2.29 -10.92
C LEU A 35 6.24 -1.20 -11.80
N ASP A 36 7.43 -0.70 -11.44
CA ASP A 36 8.19 0.28 -12.24
C ASP A 36 8.48 -0.26 -13.64
N GLU A 37 8.94 -1.51 -13.72
CA GLU A 37 9.22 -2.13 -15.02
C GLU A 37 7.94 -2.33 -15.83
N MET A 38 6.82 -2.69 -15.18
CA MET A 38 5.53 -2.80 -15.84
C MET A 38 5.03 -1.45 -16.35
N ARG A 39 5.22 -0.35 -15.62
CA ARG A 39 4.90 1.03 -16.04
C ARG A 39 5.65 1.46 -17.31
N THR A 40 6.78 0.87 -17.62
CA THR A 40 7.46 1.14 -18.91
C THR A 40 6.67 0.63 -20.13
N ARG A 41 5.65 -0.22 -19.90
CA ARG A 41 4.83 -0.83 -20.96
C ARG A 41 3.36 -0.41 -20.92
N GLY A 42 2.87 0.07 -19.78
CA GLY A 42 1.49 0.50 -19.61
C GLY A 42 1.36 1.62 -18.60
N ASP A 43 0.78 2.73 -19.00
CA ASP A 43 0.66 3.94 -18.17
C ASP A 43 -0.34 3.78 -17.01
N GLU A 44 -1.19 2.72 -17.04
CA GLU A 44 -2.23 2.47 -16.04
C GLU A 44 -1.75 1.59 -14.86
N ILE A 45 -0.49 1.15 -14.87
CA ILE A 45 0.06 0.35 -13.78
C ILE A 45 0.26 1.22 -12.53
N PRO A 46 -0.42 0.91 -11.41
CA PRO A 46 -0.35 1.73 -10.21
C PRO A 46 1.02 1.63 -9.51
N GLN A 47 1.31 2.61 -8.66
CA GLN A 47 2.45 2.53 -7.75
C GLN A 47 2.12 1.66 -6.53
N TRP A 48 3.17 1.24 -5.79
CA TRP A 48 3.02 0.31 -4.68
C TRP A 48 2.09 0.81 -3.58
N GLU A 49 2.16 2.08 -3.21
CA GLU A 49 1.27 2.68 -2.21
C GLU A 49 -0.22 2.49 -2.55
N PHE A 50 -0.60 2.69 -3.83
CA PHE A 50 -1.96 2.40 -4.31
C PHE A 50 -2.29 0.90 -4.14
N CYS A 51 -1.36 0.02 -4.50
CA CYS A 51 -1.54 -1.41 -4.39
C CYS A 51 -1.76 -1.84 -2.93
N ASP A 52 -1.06 -1.25 -1.97
CA ASP A 52 -1.22 -1.56 -0.55
C ASP A 52 -2.59 -1.14 -0.02
N GLY A 53 -3.07 0.05 -0.38
CA GLY A 53 -4.44 0.48 -0.10
C GLY A 53 -5.48 -0.44 -0.70
N PHE A 54 -5.31 -0.81 -1.97
CA PHE A 54 -6.14 -1.77 -2.68
C PHE A 54 -6.18 -3.14 -1.98
N LEU A 55 -5.03 -3.71 -1.61
CA LEU A 55 -4.91 -4.96 -0.87
C LEU A 55 -5.65 -4.90 0.47
N THR A 56 -5.47 -3.81 1.20
CA THR A 56 -6.10 -3.61 2.50
C THR A 56 -7.63 -3.63 2.36
N ALA A 57 -8.16 -2.96 1.37
CA ALA A 57 -9.59 -2.97 1.09
C ALA A 57 -10.09 -4.37 0.70
N LEU A 58 -9.35 -5.13 -0.12
CA LEU A 58 -9.70 -6.52 -0.46
C LEU A 58 -9.81 -7.40 0.78
N VAL A 59 -8.91 -7.22 1.76
CA VAL A 59 -8.97 -7.97 3.03
C VAL A 59 -10.24 -7.64 3.82
N CYS A 60 -10.74 -6.40 3.73
CA CYS A 60 -11.91 -5.93 4.45
C CYS A 60 -13.25 -6.28 3.78
N THR A 61 -13.27 -6.85 2.57
CA THR A 61 -14.50 -7.28 1.90
C THR A 61 -15.19 -8.45 2.61
N ARG A 62 -16.50 -8.56 2.48
CA ARG A 62 -17.28 -9.64 3.13
C ARG A 62 -17.05 -11.01 2.54
N ARG A 63 -16.83 -11.07 1.23
CA ARG A 63 -16.37 -12.28 0.57
C ARG A 63 -14.94 -12.09 0.05
N PRO A 64 -14.17 -13.16 -0.06
CA PRO A 64 -12.91 -13.07 -0.79
C PRO A 64 -13.18 -12.65 -2.25
N ILE A 65 -12.43 -11.69 -2.74
CA ILE A 65 -12.38 -11.34 -4.16
C ILE A 65 -11.21 -12.12 -4.76
N GLU A 66 -11.50 -12.94 -5.74
CA GLU A 66 -10.50 -13.83 -6.35
C GLU A 66 -9.54 -13.04 -7.27
N ALA A 67 -8.32 -13.53 -7.44
CA ALA A 67 -7.32 -12.89 -8.29
C ALA A 67 -7.79 -12.72 -9.75
N ALA A 68 -8.63 -13.61 -10.24
CA ALA A 68 -9.25 -13.50 -11.57
C ALA A 68 -10.21 -12.30 -11.68
N GLU A 69 -10.76 -11.82 -10.58
CA GLU A 69 -11.62 -10.65 -10.53
C GLU A 69 -10.80 -9.37 -10.35
N TYR A 70 -9.89 -9.34 -9.35
CA TYR A 70 -9.23 -8.09 -8.98
C TYR A 70 -7.99 -7.76 -9.80
N LEU A 71 -7.24 -8.76 -10.28
CA LEU A 71 -5.95 -8.51 -10.92
C LEU A 71 -6.08 -7.75 -12.25
N PRO A 72 -7.03 -8.07 -13.15
CA PRO A 72 -7.28 -7.27 -14.34
C PRO A 72 -7.71 -5.85 -14.04
N MET A 73 -8.53 -5.67 -13.00
CA MET A 73 -8.98 -4.34 -12.56
C MET A 73 -7.82 -3.49 -12.05
N LEU A 74 -6.93 -4.10 -11.26
CA LEU A 74 -5.75 -3.42 -10.70
C LEU A 74 -4.75 -3.01 -11.79
N LEU A 75 -4.59 -3.84 -12.83
CA LEU A 75 -3.54 -3.67 -13.84
C LEU A 75 -4.04 -3.07 -15.18
N GLY A 76 -5.26 -2.52 -15.20
CA GLY A 76 -5.78 -1.76 -16.32
C GLY A 76 -6.49 -2.57 -17.41
N ASP A 77 -6.57 -3.91 -17.31
CA ASP A 77 -7.31 -4.74 -18.29
C ASP A 77 -8.85 -4.62 -18.14
N GLY A 78 -9.34 -4.15 -16.97
CA GLY A 78 -10.72 -3.73 -16.71
C GLY A 78 -11.81 -4.81 -16.77
N GLU A 79 -11.50 -6.04 -17.20
CA GLU A 79 -12.47 -7.12 -17.34
C GLU A 79 -12.11 -8.32 -16.45
N THR A 80 -13.10 -8.81 -15.70
CA THR A 80 -12.96 -10.04 -14.91
C THR A 80 -12.67 -11.22 -15.81
N LEU A 81 -11.68 -12.05 -15.45
CA LEU A 81 -11.34 -13.25 -16.20
C LEU A 81 -12.31 -14.39 -15.89
N ASP A 82 -12.82 -15.03 -16.93
CA ASP A 82 -13.62 -16.26 -16.79
C ASP A 82 -12.68 -17.46 -16.61
N VAL A 83 -12.21 -17.64 -15.38
CA VAL A 83 -11.30 -18.73 -14.99
C VAL A 83 -12.03 -19.65 -14.01
N ALA A 84 -12.08 -20.94 -14.34
CA ALA A 84 -12.68 -21.91 -13.42
C ALA A 84 -11.87 -22.00 -12.12
N ALA A 85 -12.57 -22.17 -10.99
CA ALA A 85 -11.93 -22.27 -9.68
C ALA A 85 -10.79 -23.31 -9.67
N GLY A 86 -9.63 -22.89 -9.19
CA GLY A 86 -8.42 -23.72 -9.10
C GLY A 86 -7.63 -23.87 -10.40
N GLN A 87 -8.02 -23.18 -11.47
CA GLN A 87 -7.19 -23.09 -12.67
C GLN A 87 -6.20 -21.92 -12.56
N PRO A 88 -4.99 -22.07 -13.12
CA PRO A 88 -4.02 -20.97 -13.15
C PRO A 88 -4.57 -19.81 -13.98
N LEU A 89 -4.27 -18.58 -13.54
CA LEU A 89 -4.58 -17.38 -14.30
C LEU A 89 -3.81 -17.37 -15.62
N PRO A 90 -4.45 -16.97 -16.74
CA PRO A 90 -3.72 -16.71 -17.97
C PRO A 90 -2.74 -15.56 -17.76
N LYS A 91 -1.70 -15.48 -18.59
CA LYS A 91 -0.78 -14.34 -18.55
C LYS A 91 -1.53 -13.07 -18.98
N LEU A 92 -1.54 -12.06 -18.10
CA LEU A 92 -2.06 -10.73 -18.41
C LEU A 92 -1.08 -9.94 -19.28
N GLU A 93 -1.58 -8.99 -20.07
CA GLU A 93 -0.74 -8.17 -20.96
C GLU A 93 0.24 -7.29 -20.20
N ALA A 94 -0.12 -6.83 -18.99
CA ALA A 94 0.72 -6.06 -18.11
C ALA A 94 2.08 -6.73 -17.80
N PHE A 95 2.13 -8.07 -17.78
CA PHE A 95 3.37 -8.81 -17.52
C PHE A 95 4.12 -9.16 -18.79
N LYS A 96 5.46 -9.06 -18.75
CA LYS A 96 6.32 -9.44 -19.88
C LYS A 96 6.27 -10.93 -20.18
N ASP A 97 6.21 -11.75 -19.12
CA ASP A 97 6.19 -13.21 -19.20
C ASP A 97 5.48 -13.84 -17.99
N GLU A 98 5.26 -15.16 -18.04
CA GLU A 98 4.60 -15.92 -16.96
C GLU A 98 5.44 -15.94 -15.66
N ALA A 99 6.77 -15.85 -15.76
CA ALA A 99 7.64 -15.84 -14.58
C ALA A 99 7.51 -14.53 -13.81
N GLN A 100 7.41 -13.39 -14.50
CA GLN A 100 7.15 -12.10 -13.87
C GLN A 100 5.78 -12.09 -13.19
N GLN A 101 4.74 -12.59 -13.87
CA GLN A 101 3.40 -12.71 -13.27
C GLN A 101 3.41 -13.60 -12.03
N ALA A 102 4.04 -14.76 -12.09
CA ALA A 102 4.11 -15.66 -10.95
C ALA A 102 4.85 -15.01 -9.75
N ARG A 103 5.95 -14.31 -10.01
CA ARG A 103 6.70 -13.63 -8.95
C ARG A 103 5.93 -12.47 -8.35
N PHE A 104 5.28 -11.65 -9.17
CA PHE A 104 4.41 -10.58 -8.68
C PHE A 104 3.30 -11.15 -7.79
N MET A 105 2.60 -12.19 -8.24
CA MET A 105 1.53 -12.82 -7.48
C MET A 105 2.02 -13.41 -6.15
N GLU A 106 3.19 -14.02 -6.12
CA GLU A 106 3.79 -14.54 -4.89
C GLU A 106 4.00 -13.43 -3.85
N LEU A 107 4.62 -12.31 -4.25
CA LEU A 107 4.87 -11.18 -3.36
C LEU A 107 3.56 -10.48 -2.93
N PHE A 108 2.64 -10.32 -3.87
CA PHE A 108 1.34 -9.71 -3.61
C PHE A 108 0.50 -10.53 -2.62
N GLU A 109 0.51 -11.86 -2.75
CA GLU A 109 -0.17 -12.77 -1.81
C GLU A 109 0.50 -12.78 -0.43
N LEU A 110 1.82 -12.67 -0.36
CA LEU A 110 2.52 -12.53 0.92
C LEU A 110 2.02 -11.28 1.65
N ARG A 111 1.98 -10.13 0.99
CA ARG A 111 1.47 -8.89 1.60
C ARG A 111 -0.02 -8.99 1.97
N LEU A 112 -0.84 -9.56 1.10
CA LEU A 112 -2.27 -9.79 1.37
C LEU A 112 -2.47 -10.62 2.67
N ASN A 113 -1.66 -11.65 2.85
CA ASN A 113 -1.74 -12.50 4.03
C ASN A 113 -1.19 -11.82 5.28
N GLU A 114 -0.16 -11.01 5.15
CA GLU A 114 0.38 -10.17 6.21
C GLU A 114 -0.68 -9.18 6.71
N VAL A 115 -1.26 -8.38 5.81
CA VAL A 115 -2.34 -7.42 6.12
C VAL A 115 -3.51 -8.13 6.80
N ARG A 116 -3.93 -9.28 6.26
CA ARG A 116 -5.00 -10.09 6.86
C ARG A 116 -4.66 -10.53 8.28
N THR A 117 -3.44 -10.93 8.52
CA THR A 117 -2.99 -11.36 9.84
C THR A 117 -2.97 -10.20 10.82
N GLN A 118 -2.40 -9.06 10.43
CA GLN A 118 -2.30 -7.87 11.26
C GLN A 118 -3.69 -7.32 11.62
N LEU A 119 -4.59 -7.18 10.65
CA LEU A 119 -5.95 -6.69 10.88
C LEU A 119 -6.82 -7.63 11.75
N ASN A 120 -6.50 -8.91 11.84
CA ASN A 120 -7.18 -9.88 12.69
C ASN A 120 -6.46 -10.15 14.02
N THR A 121 -5.36 -9.46 14.30
CA THR A 121 -4.61 -9.61 15.54
C THR A 121 -5.14 -8.65 16.61
N ASP A 122 -5.36 -9.17 17.82
CA ASP A 122 -5.74 -8.33 18.96
C ASP A 122 -4.56 -7.44 19.37
N ILE A 123 -4.72 -6.13 19.27
CA ILE A 123 -3.73 -5.14 19.67
C ILE A 123 -4.24 -4.32 20.86
N LYS A 124 -3.34 -3.78 21.65
CA LYS A 124 -3.65 -2.89 22.77
C LYS A 124 -3.50 -1.43 22.40
N SER A 125 -2.68 -1.15 21.42
CA SER A 125 -2.32 0.18 20.96
C SER A 125 -1.92 0.12 19.49
N LEU A 126 -2.11 1.21 18.75
CA LEU A 126 -1.57 1.34 17.38
C LEU A 126 -0.03 1.38 17.34
N ALA A 127 0.63 1.55 18.49
CA ALA A 127 2.08 1.47 18.62
C ALA A 127 2.59 0.03 18.88
N ASP A 128 1.71 -0.98 18.92
CA ASP A 128 2.14 -2.37 19.04
C ASP A 128 2.83 -2.79 17.72
N GLU A 129 3.95 -3.50 17.82
CA GLU A 129 4.73 -3.96 16.65
C GLU A 129 3.94 -4.87 15.70
N VAL A 130 2.87 -5.50 16.21
CA VAL A 130 1.98 -6.37 15.44
C VAL A 130 0.77 -5.64 14.87
N ALA A 131 0.63 -4.33 15.14
CA ALA A 131 -0.45 -3.54 14.57
C ALA A 131 -0.25 -3.38 13.06
N PHE A 132 -1.35 -3.30 12.33
CA PHE A 132 -1.30 -3.04 10.90
C PHE A 132 -0.59 -1.70 10.63
N GLN A 133 0.38 -1.75 9.74
CA GLN A 133 1.12 -0.60 9.24
C GLN A 133 0.86 -0.47 7.73
N PRO A 134 0.17 0.58 7.28
CA PRO A 134 0.01 0.83 5.85
C PRO A 134 1.35 1.25 5.22
N GLU A 135 1.61 0.81 4.01
CA GLU A 135 2.74 1.23 3.19
C GLU A 135 2.41 2.59 2.51
N ALA A 136 2.35 3.64 3.32
CA ALA A 136 2.07 5.00 2.86
C ALA A 136 3.35 5.84 2.83
N LEU A 137 3.52 6.63 1.78
CA LEU A 137 4.72 7.43 1.55
C LEU A 137 4.51 8.88 2.00
N ASP A 138 5.42 9.41 2.80
CA ASP A 138 5.52 10.84 3.08
C ASP A 138 6.43 11.53 2.04
N THR A 139 5.96 11.61 0.81
CA THR A 139 6.73 12.21 -0.29
C THR A 139 7.03 13.69 -0.03
N ARG A 140 6.08 14.44 0.56
CA ARG A 140 6.29 15.86 0.92
C ARG A 140 7.35 16.01 1.99
N GLY A 141 7.30 15.18 3.03
CA GLY A 141 8.33 15.15 4.06
C GLY A 141 9.70 14.74 3.52
N ALA A 142 9.75 13.78 2.62
CA ALA A 142 10.99 13.38 1.96
C ALA A 142 11.60 14.52 1.12
N ILE A 143 10.77 15.30 0.41
CA ILE A 143 11.23 16.47 -0.35
C ILE A 143 11.79 17.56 0.56
N LEU A 144 11.18 17.81 1.72
CA LEU A 144 11.62 18.85 2.65
C LEU A 144 13.04 18.64 3.19
N ILE A 145 13.55 17.42 3.20
CA ILE A 145 14.93 17.11 3.66
C ILE A 145 15.95 17.13 2.54
N LEU A 146 15.53 17.30 1.26
CA LEU A 146 16.44 17.43 0.13
C LEU A 146 17.17 18.78 0.14
N PRO A 147 18.32 18.91 -0.56
CA PRO A 147 18.98 20.21 -0.80
C PRO A 147 18.04 21.19 -1.51
N GLU A 148 18.14 22.50 -1.20
CA GLU A 148 17.28 23.55 -1.78
C GLU A 148 17.23 23.52 -3.33
N ALA A 149 18.32 23.16 -3.99
CA ALA A 149 18.36 23.07 -5.44
C ALA A 149 17.45 21.96 -5.99
N GLU A 150 17.41 20.80 -5.31
CA GLU A 150 16.56 19.66 -5.67
C GLU A 150 15.08 19.94 -5.32
N GLN A 151 14.82 20.60 -4.18
CA GLN A 151 13.46 21.06 -3.83
C GLN A 151 12.92 22.01 -4.89
N ALA A 152 13.77 22.92 -5.43
CA ALA A 152 13.37 23.88 -6.45
C ALA A 152 13.02 23.21 -7.80
N GLU A 153 13.63 22.07 -8.12
CA GLU A 153 13.32 21.30 -9.33
C GLU A 153 11.94 20.62 -9.22
N LEU A 154 11.51 20.29 -8.01
CA LEU A 154 10.23 19.63 -7.71
C LEU A 154 9.11 20.61 -7.35
N ALA A 155 9.39 21.92 -7.30
CA ALA A 155 8.44 22.92 -6.82
C ALA A 155 7.17 23.07 -7.70
N ASP A 156 7.25 22.71 -8.97
CA ASP A 156 6.14 22.74 -9.92
C ASP A 156 5.46 21.38 -10.10
N GLU A 157 5.92 20.33 -9.39
CA GLU A 157 5.32 19.00 -9.43
C GLU A 157 4.10 18.90 -8.47
N GLU A 158 3.05 18.23 -8.93
CA GLU A 158 1.90 17.91 -8.08
C GLU A 158 2.26 16.74 -7.14
N ILE A 159 2.63 17.07 -5.91
CA ILE A 159 3.00 16.07 -4.91
C ILE A 159 1.75 15.66 -4.12
N PRO A 160 1.35 14.39 -4.12
CA PRO A 160 0.18 13.94 -3.38
C PRO A 160 0.33 14.19 -1.88
N SER A 161 -0.80 14.33 -1.20
CA SER A 161 -0.88 14.41 0.25
C SER A 161 -0.43 13.08 0.87
N PHE A 162 0.01 13.11 2.13
CA PHE A 162 0.35 11.90 2.86
C PHE A 162 -0.80 10.89 2.84
N SER A 163 -0.52 9.65 2.49
CA SER A 163 -1.50 8.55 2.36
C SER A 163 -2.62 8.75 1.33
N GLN A 164 -2.59 9.82 0.52
CA GLN A 164 -3.63 10.07 -0.49
C GLN A 164 -3.69 8.94 -1.50
N VAL A 165 -2.56 8.50 -1.99
CA VAL A 165 -2.48 7.43 -3.00
C VAL A 165 -2.94 6.10 -2.42
N TRP A 166 -2.61 5.82 -1.17
CA TRP A 166 -3.11 4.67 -0.44
C TRP A 166 -4.64 4.72 -0.30
N GLY A 167 -5.18 5.87 0.09
CA GLY A 167 -6.63 6.11 0.17
C GLY A 167 -7.34 5.88 -1.16
N LEU A 168 -6.78 6.37 -2.27
CA LEU A 168 -7.30 6.14 -3.62
C LEU A 168 -7.32 4.66 -3.98
N GLY A 169 -6.27 3.90 -3.65
CA GLY A 169 -6.23 2.45 -3.85
C GLY A 169 -7.31 1.72 -3.06
N PHE A 170 -7.52 2.13 -1.81
CA PHE A 170 -8.60 1.58 -0.96
C PHE A 170 -9.98 1.87 -1.58
N MET A 171 -10.25 3.12 -1.91
CA MET A 171 -11.54 3.55 -2.49
C MET A 171 -11.82 2.92 -3.85
N PHE A 172 -10.80 2.61 -4.64
CA PHE A 172 -10.96 1.89 -5.88
C PHE A 172 -11.66 0.52 -5.68
N VAL A 173 -11.31 -0.22 -4.63
CA VAL A 173 -11.99 -1.49 -4.29
C VAL A 173 -13.41 -1.24 -3.81
N VAL A 174 -13.62 -0.23 -2.98
CA VAL A 174 -14.96 0.13 -2.47
C VAL A 174 -15.92 0.44 -3.61
N GLU A 175 -15.47 1.15 -4.64
CA GLU A 175 -16.29 1.55 -5.79
C GLU A 175 -16.56 0.36 -6.72
N ASN A 176 -15.56 -0.49 -6.98
CA ASN A 176 -15.70 -1.60 -7.90
C ASN A 176 -16.48 -2.80 -7.33
N TRP A 177 -16.50 -2.96 -6.00
CA TRP A 177 -17.26 -4.02 -5.31
C TRP A 177 -18.17 -3.43 -4.23
N ALA A 178 -18.97 -2.42 -4.59
CA ALA A 178 -19.79 -1.65 -3.66
C ALA A 178 -20.79 -2.51 -2.83
N GLU A 179 -21.25 -3.65 -3.34
CA GLU A 179 -22.09 -4.58 -2.62
C GLU A 179 -21.40 -5.21 -1.39
N GLU A 180 -20.08 -5.34 -1.42
CA GLU A 180 -19.31 -5.88 -0.30
C GLU A 180 -19.18 -4.87 0.85
N TRP A 181 -19.42 -3.60 0.56
CA TRP A 181 -19.33 -2.48 1.50
C TRP A 181 -20.69 -1.92 1.94
N ALA A 182 -21.80 -2.56 1.55
CA ALA A 182 -23.13 -2.14 1.98
C ALA A 182 -23.22 -2.14 3.53
N ALA A 183 -23.96 -1.18 4.10
CA ALA A 183 -24.08 -1.05 5.56
C ALA A 183 -24.52 -2.37 6.23
N PRO A 184 -23.86 -2.83 7.29
CA PRO A 184 -24.27 -4.00 8.03
C PRO A 184 -25.63 -3.77 8.72
N ARG A 185 -26.34 -4.86 9.07
CA ARG A 185 -27.65 -4.78 9.76
C ARG A 185 -27.51 -4.30 11.20
N ASP A 186 -26.40 -4.60 11.82
CA ASP A 186 -26.08 -4.10 13.15
C ASP A 186 -25.79 -2.60 13.09
N LYS A 187 -26.47 -1.81 13.93
CA LYS A 187 -26.38 -0.35 13.87
C LYS A 187 -25.05 0.20 14.37
N GLU A 188 -24.45 -0.47 15.35
CA GLU A 188 -23.17 -0.07 15.89
C GLU A 188 -22.05 -0.35 14.86
N ALA A 189 -22.07 -1.53 14.26
CA ALA A 189 -21.15 -1.87 13.17
C ALA A 189 -21.32 -0.96 11.94
N ALA A 190 -22.57 -0.55 11.62
CA ALA A 190 -22.83 0.41 10.55
C ALA A 190 -22.19 1.78 10.85
N GLN A 191 -22.28 2.27 12.08
CA GLN A 191 -21.67 3.54 12.50
C GLN A 191 -20.13 3.46 12.45
N TRP A 192 -19.55 2.33 12.85
CA TRP A 192 -18.10 2.13 12.74
C TRP A 192 -17.64 2.12 11.28
N LEU A 193 -18.39 1.44 10.39
CA LEU A 193 -18.09 1.45 8.96
C LEU A 193 -18.19 2.86 8.37
N ASP A 194 -19.28 3.60 8.68
CA ASP A 194 -19.47 4.95 8.18
C ASP A 194 -18.33 5.88 8.62
N ALA A 195 -17.92 5.82 9.90
CA ALA A 195 -16.81 6.62 10.41
C ALA A 195 -15.46 6.25 9.77
N ALA A 196 -15.20 4.95 9.56
CA ALA A 196 -14.00 4.50 8.89
C ALA A 196 -13.97 4.96 7.42
N MET A 197 -15.10 4.85 6.72
CA MET A 197 -15.21 5.30 5.33
C MET A 197 -15.05 6.81 5.19
N GLU A 198 -15.64 7.60 6.10
CA GLU A 198 -15.42 9.05 6.14
C GLU A 198 -13.95 9.40 6.30
N PHE A 199 -13.23 8.68 7.17
CA PHE A 199 -11.79 8.88 7.34
C PHE A 199 -11.01 8.54 6.06
N ILE A 200 -11.28 7.40 5.42
CA ILE A 200 -10.61 6.99 4.18
C ILE A 200 -10.90 7.98 3.03
N VAL A 201 -12.15 8.43 2.89
CA VAL A 201 -12.51 9.44 1.87
C VAL A 201 -11.73 10.73 2.10
N ASN A 202 -11.59 11.19 3.35
CA ASN A 202 -10.81 12.38 3.66
C ASN A 202 -9.32 12.23 3.27
N LEU A 203 -8.75 11.01 3.32
CA LEU A 203 -7.38 10.77 2.84
C LEU A 203 -7.24 10.94 1.33
N THR A 204 -8.31 10.76 0.55
CA THR A 204 -8.26 10.91 -0.92
C THR A 204 -8.30 12.36 -1.38
N GLU A 205 -8.63 13.31 -0.50
CA GLU A 205 -8.71 14.72 -0.83
C GLU A 205 -7.30 15.33 -0.91
N ASP A 206 -7.11 16.24 -1.85
CA ASP A 206 -5.90 17.03 -1.92
C ASP A 206 -5.80 18.00 -0.74
N ASP A 207 -4.58 18.27 -0.28
CA ASP A 207 -4.29 19.36 0.63
C ASP A 207 -4.60 20.70 -0.04
N THR A 208 -5.75 21.22 0.29
CA THR A 208 -6.16 22.56 -0.08
C THR A 208 -5.80 23.55 1.03
N ASP A 209 -6.15 24.83 0.88
CA ASP A 209 -5.97 25.86 1.91
C ASP A 209 -6.63 25.50 3.27
N THR A 210 -7.59 24.57 3.26
CA THR A 210 -8.28 24.05 4.46
C THR A 210 -8.47 22.54 4.36
N PRO A 211 -7.41 21.73 4.50
CA PRO A 211 -7.51 20.29 4.38
C PRO A 211 -8.39 19.68 5.49
N ALA A 212 -9.19 18.67 5.13
CA ALA A 212 -10.00 17.94 6.08
C ALA A 212 -9.15 17.15 7.10
N LEU A 213 -7.97 16.69 6.66
CA LEU A 213 -6.95 16.05 7.49
C LEU A 213 -5.63 16.81 7.30
N ASN A 214 -5.17 17.48 8.33
CA ASN A 214 -3.86 18.12 8.33
C ASN A 214 -2.87 17.31 9.17
N LEU A 215 -2.07 16.50 8.52
CA LEU A 215 -1.06 15.66 9.15
C LEU A 215 0.23 16.42 9.48
N TYR A 216 0.36 17.68 9.04
CA TYR A 216 1.57 18.51 9.17
C TYR A 216 1.42 19.67 10.14
N GLU A 217 0.28 19.86 10.82
CA GLU A 217 -0.09 21.09 11.52
C GLU A 217 0.83 21.50 12.68
N GLU A 218 1.49 20.59 13.39
CA GLU A 218 2.24 20.96 14.60
C GLU A 218 3.69 20.47 14.66
N SER A 219 4.12 19.56 13.80
CA SER A 219 5.41 18.87 13.96
C SER A 219 6.22 18.68 12.68
N GLY A 220 5.80 19.27 11.58
CA GLY A 220 6.43 19.01 10.28
C GLY A 220 5.88 17.73 9.63
N PRO A 221 6.62 17.11 8.71
CA PRO A 221 6.16 15.93 7.98
C PRO A 221 5.73 14.81 8.92
N ALA A 222 4.71 14.07 8.51
CA ALA A 222 4.27 12.88 9.24
C ALA A 222 5.43 11.87 9.30
N SER A 223 5.62 11.26 10.44
CA SER A 223 6.68 10.28 10.71
C SER A 223 6.10 8.93 11.11
#